data_7e86d190e099d87fd244654819151226
#
_entry.id   7e86d190e099d87fd244654819151226
#
_cell.length_a   1.000
_cell.length_b   1.000
_cell.length_c   1.000
_cell.angle_alpha   90.00
_cell.angle_beta   90.00
_cell.angle_gamma   90.00
#
_symmetry.space_group_name_H-M   'P 1'
#
loop_
_entity.id
_entity.type
_entity.pdbx_description
1 polymer ?
#
loop_
_entity_poly.entity_id
_entity_poly.type
_entity_poly.pdbx_seq_one_letter_code
_entity_poly.pdbx_strand_id
1 'polypeptide(L)'
;MKVAVAGRDAADLLPLLDEIGIEEDDVHPDIVISYGGDGTLLGAVRDWPGLPKLAIRHARACRKCPDHENLVVLKCLAAGNVSRTALMQIAGVAKGQRLLALNDITLNKVSPVAGVRYRVWINQEPYSGEIVGDGVVVATPFGSSAYYRSITRSVFRIGIGVAFNNSTEPVDHLVLSEKDRLRLVVTRGPALLCADNAPDAVKMEEGDEATVFKADETTILLAGETLFCNQCRRPDGTPFNRLGGLMSL
;
A
#
# COMPACT_ATOMS: atom_id res chain seq x y z
N MET A 1 0.56 -13.05 -24.40
CA MET A 1 0.63 -12.30 -23.11
C MET A 1 1.29 -13.22 -22.11
N LYS A 2 2.32 -12.71 -21.47
CA LYS A 2 3.11 -13.43 -20.48
C LYS A 2 2.80 -12.87 -19.08
N VAL A 3 2.67 -13.73 -18.09
CA VAL A 3 2.36 -13.33 -16.72
C VAL A 3 3.31 -13.95 -15.71
N ALA A 4 3.71 -13.19 -14.69
CA ALA A 4 4.26 -13.75 -13.47
C ALA A 4 3.15 -13.91 -12.42
N VAL A 5 3.24 -14.93 -11.58
CA VAL A 5 2.25 -15.16 -10.52
C VAL A 5 2.92 -15.06 -9.14
N ALA A 6 2.61 -13.98 -8.43
CA ALA A 6 3.09 -13.75 -7.08
C ALA A 6 2.08 -14.27 -6.04
N GLY A 7 2.55 -15.04 -5.07
CA GLY A 7 1.73 -15.54 -3.97
C GLY A 7 2.19 -16.89 -3.45
N ARG A 8 1.83 -17.21 -2.21
CA ARG A 8 2.19 -18.50 -1.61
C ARG A 8 1.57 -19.69 -2.35
N ASP A 9 0.31 -19.53 -2.75
CA ASP A 9 -0.50 -20.56 -3.38
C ASP A 9 -0.61 -20.31 -4.91
N ALA A 10 0.44 -19.73 -5.54
CA ALA A 10 0.49 -19.35 -6.96
C ALA A 10 0.20 -20.56 -7.88
N ALA A 11 0.68 -21.74 -7.50
CA ALA A 11 0.47 -22.99 -8.24
C ALA A 11 -1.00 -23.33 -8.50
N ASP A 12 -1.94 -22.82 -7.68
CA ASP A 12 -3.38 -23.04 -7.88
C ASP A 12 -3.92 -22.38 -9.16
N LEU A 13 -3.20 -21.37 -9.69
CA LEU A 13 -3.62 -20.65 -10.90
C LEU A 13 -3.04 -21.25 -12.19
N LEU A 14 -1.95 -22.02 -12.13
CA LEU A 14 -1.25 -22.50 -13.30
C LEU A 14 -2.15 -23.34 -14.24
N PRO A 15 -2.97 -24.29 -13.74
CA PRO A 15 -3.88 -25.06 -14.62
C PRO A 15 -4.93 -24.16 -15.30
N LEU A 16 -5.34 -23.06 -14.64
CA LEU A 16 -6.31 -22.12 -15.19
C LEU A 16 -5.68 -21.23 -16.26
N LEU A 17 -4.41 -20.87 -16.12
CA LEU A 17 -3.65 -20.12 -17.11
C LEU A 17 -3.47 -20.94 -18.38
N ASP A 18 -3.11 -22.24 -18.24
CA ASP A 18 -2.99 -23.19 -19.35
C ASP A 18 -4.32 -23.33 -20.10
N GLU A 19 -5.45 -23.47 -19.37
CA GLU A 19 -6.81 -23.60 -19.96
C GLU A 19 -7.15 -22.43 -20.89
N ILE A 20 -6.68 -21.22 -20.55
CA ILE A 20 -7.00 -20.00 -21.30
C ILE A 20 -5.86 -19.54 -22.22
N GLY A 21 -4.76 -20.29 -22.30
CA GLY A 21 -3.63 -20.01 -23.19
C GLY A 21 -2.78 -18.78 -22.77
N ILE A 22 -2.70 -18.50 -21.47
CA ILE A 22 -1.79 -17.48 -20.94
C ILE A 22 -0.49 -18.17 -20.49
N GLU A 23 0.64 -17.70 -21.00
CA GLU A 23 1.97 -18.21 -20.68
C GLU A 23 2.46 -17.64 -19.34
N GLU A 24 2.94 -18.50 -18.43
CA GLU A 24 3.68 -18.09 -17.25
C GLU A 24 5.14 -17.80 -17.63
N ASP A 25 5.63 -16.61 -17.25
CA ASP A 25 7.03 -16.21 -17.46
C ASP A 25 7.44 -15.22 -16.34
N ASP A 26 8.20 -15.72 -15.37
CA ASP A 26 8.66 -14.92 -14.24
C ASP A 26 9.82 -13.97 -14.58
N VAL A 27 10.46 -14.18 -15.75
CA VAL A 27 11.63 -13.42 -16.16
C VAL A 27 11.25 -12.18 -16.97
N HIS A 28 10.31 -12.36 -17.91
CA HIS A 28 9.87 -11.29 -18.81
C HIS A 28 8.34 -11.21 -18.89
N PRO A 29 7.64 -10.98 -17.75
CA PRO A 29 6.19 -10.89 -17.77
C PRO A 29 5.73 -9.53 -18.30
N ASP A 30 4.58 -9.54 -18.97
CA ASP A 30 3.85 -8.32 -19.35
C ASP A 30 3.01 -7.77 -18.16
N ILE A 31 2.54 -8.69 -17.31
CA ILE A 31 1.64 -8.42 -16.18
C ILE A 31 2.03 -9.32 -15.01
N VAL A 32 1.87 -8.81 -13.79
CA VAL A 32 2.03 -9.62 -12.58
C VAL A 32 0.68 -9.88 -11.94
N ILE A 33 0.33 -11.15 -11.78
CA ILE A 33 -0.86 -11.58 -11.04
C ILE A 33 -0.49 -11.75 -9.57
N SER A 34 -1.08 -10.91 -8.72
CA SER A 34 -0.93 -11.03 -7.27
C SER A 34 -2.04 -11.91 -6.72
N TYR A 35 -1.73 -13.18 -6.42
CA TYR A 35 -2.70 -14.16 -5.90
C TYR A 35 -2.59 -14.27 -4.38
N GLY A 36 -3.46 -13.55 -3.67
CA GLY A 36 -3.41 -13.53 -2.20
C GLY A 36 -4.19 -12.40 -1.57
N GLY A 37 -3.61 -11.77 -0.57
CA GLY A 37 -4.13 -10.58 0.12
C GLY A 37 -3.35 -9.31 -0.22
N ASP A 38 -3.63 -8.25 0.55
CA ASP A 38 -2.98 -6.94 0.37
C ASP A 38 -1.44 -7.06 0.44
N GLY A 39 -0.91 -7.86 1.39
CA GLY A 39 0.53 -8.08 1.52
C GLY A 39 1.18 -8.72 0.28
N THR A 40 0.47 -9.60 -0.43
CA THR A 40 0.96 -10.20 -1.68
C THR A 40 1.02 -9.14 -2.80
N LEU A 41 0.02 -8.26 -2.87
CA LEU A 41 0.02 -7.16 -3.83
C LEU A 41 1.20 -6.21 -3.58
N LEU A 42 1.43 -5.82 -2.33
CA LEU A 42 2.55 -4.93 -1.97
C LEU A 42 3.91 -5.57 -2.32
N GLY A 43 4.06 -6.88 -2.06
CA GLY A 43 5.23 -7.64 -2.50
C GLY A 43 5.39 -7.62 -4.02
N ALA A 44 4.32 -7.89 -4.76
CA ALA A 44 4.36 -7.86 -6.23
C ALA A 44 4.71 -6.47 -6.79
N VAL A 45 4.27 -5.38 -6.15
CA VAL A 45 4.64 -4.02 -6.55
C VAL A 45 6.12 -3.77 -6.34
N ARG A 46 6.68 -4.22 -5.23
CA ARG A 46 8.10 -4.10 -4.92
C ARG A 46 8.99 -4.93 -5.85
N ASP A 47 8.63 -6.20 -6.06
CA ASP A 47 9.48 -7.18 -6.72
C ASP A 47 9.45 -7.04 -8.26
N TRP A 48 8.37 -6.50 -8.83
CA TRP A 48 8.22 -6.18 -10.26
C TRP A 48 7.80 -4.71 -10.46
N PRO A 49 8.67 -3.73 -10.18
CA PRO A 49 8.32 -2.32 -10.34
C PRO A 49 7.94 -1.98 -11.79
N GLY A 50 6.99 -1.06 -11.96
CA GLY A 50 6.57 -0.57 -13.27
C GLY A 50 5.61 -1.47 -14.06
N LEU A 51 5.56 -2.78 -13.80
CA LEU A 51 4.62 -3.67 -14.48
C LEU A 51 3.20 -3.53 -13.91
N PRO A 52 2.15 -3.69 -14.76
CA PRO A 52 0.77 -3.74 -14.28
C PRO A 52 0.53 -4.93 -13.34
N LYS A 53 -0.32 -4.73 -12.33
CA LYS A 53 -0.69 -5.76 -11.35
C LYS A 53 -2.17 -6.13 -11.49
N LEU A 54 -2.46 -7.43 -11.57
CA LEU A 54 -3.82 -7.95 -11.43
C LEU A 54 -3.95 -8.58 -10.04
N ALA A 55 -4.78 -8.02 -9.17
CA ALA A 55 -5.01 -8.59 -7.85
C ALA A 55 -6.13 -9.62 -7.89
N ILE A 56 -5.79 -10.88 -7.62
CA ILE A 56 -6.75 -11.98 -7.46
C ILE A 56 -6.72 -12.45 -6.00
N ARG A 57 -7.85 -12.41 -5.32
CA ARG A 57 -7.93 -12.82 -3.93
C ARG A 57 -7.97 -14.34 -3.80
N HIS A 58 -7.12 -14.88 -2.93
CA HIS A 58 -7.21 -16.27 -2.54
C HIS A 58 -8.50 -16.55 -1.75
N ALA A 59 -9.04 -17.78 -1.84
CA ALA A 59 -10.28 -18.21 -1.17
C ALA A 59 -10.29 -17.97 0.35
N ARG A 60 -9.14 -17.97 1.00
CA ARG A 60 -9.00 -17.64 2.43
C ARG A 60 -9.24 -16.16 2.74
N ALA A 61 -9.03 -15.28 1.76
CA ALA A 61 -9.16 -13.84 1.92
C ALA A 61 -10.53 -13.31 1.53
N CYS A 62 -11.28 -14.04 0.71
CA CYS A 62 -12.61 -13.67 0.25
C CYS A 62 -13.46 -14.93 0.05
N ARG A 63 -14.72 -14.95 0.56
CA ARG A 63 -15.70 -15.92 0.10
C ARG A 63 -16.00 -15.57 -1.34
N LYS A 64 -15.62 -16.46 -2.26
CA LYS A 64 -15.77 -16.23 -3.70
C LYS A 64 -17.23 -16.14 -4.05
N CYS A 65 -17.63 -14.98 -4.55
CA CYS A 65 -18.83 -14.88 -5.34
C CYS A 65 -18.49 -15.31 -6.80
N PRO A 66 -19.49 -15.70 -7.62
CA PRO A 66 -19.24 -16.15 -8.99
C PRO A 66 -18.42 -15.17 -9.84
N ASP A 67 -18.64 -13.85 -9.66
CA ASP A 67 -17.95 -12.80 -10.43
C ASP A 67 -16.45 -12.67 -10.07
N HIS A 68 -16.04 -13.23 -8.93
CA HIS A 68 -14.65 -13.19 -8.45
C HIS A 68 -13.96 -14.56 -8.47
N GLU A 69 -14.56 -15.54 -9.17
CA GLU A 69 -13.87 -16.78 -9.42
C GLU A 69 -12.61 -16.54 -10.27
N ASN A 70 -11.54 -17.25 -9.92
CA ASN A 70 -10.25 -17.06 -10.57
C ASN A 70 -10.36 -17.14 -12.10
N LEU A 71 -11.05 -18.15 -12.61
CA LEU A 71 -11.19 -18.36 -14.05
C LEU A 71 -11.95 -17.21 -14.75
N VAL A 72 -12.98 -16.65 -14.08
CA VAL A 72 -13.73 -15.50 -14.63
C VAL A 72 -12.83 -14.28 -14.75
N VAL A 73 -12.07 -13.97 -13.69
CA VAL A 73 -11.14 -12.83 -13.68
C VAL A 73 -10.04 -13.01 -14.72
N LEU A 74 -9.49 -14.22 -14.83
CA LEU A 74 -8.46 -14.54 -15.82
C LEU A 74 -8.99 -14.47 -17.27
N LYS A 75 -10.23 -14.92 -17.53
CA LYS A 75 -10.88 -14.76 -18.84
C LYS A 75 -11.10 -13.29 -19.20
N CYS A 76 -11.47 -12.45 -18.23
CA CYS A 76 -11.55 -10.99 -18.45
C CYS A 76 -10.17 -10.42 -18.82
N LEU A 77 -9.10 -10.86 -18.15
CA LEU A 77 -7.74 -10.45 -18.49
C LEU A 77 -7.37 -10.87 -19.92
N ALA A 78 -7.58 -12.14 -20.27
CA ALA A 78 -7.29 -12.69 -21.60
C ALA A 78 -8.03 -11.95 -22.73
N ALA A 79 -9.28 -11.56 -22.47
CA ALA A 79 -10.10 -10.80 -23.40
C ALA A 79 -9.77 -9.30 -23.45
N GLY A 80 -8.88 -8.80 -22.60
CA GLY A 80 -8.58 -7.37 -22.46
C GLY A 80 -9.68 -6.55 -21.77
N ASN A 81 -10.68 -7.22 -21.19
CA ASN A 81 -11.81 -6.59 -20.48
C ASN A 81 -11.44 -6.30 -19.02
N VAL A 82 -10.38 -5.53 -18.83
CA VAL A 82 -9.91 -5.09 -17.52
C VAL A 82 -9.75 -3.58 -17.47
N SER A 83 -10.24 -2.96 -16.41
CA SER A 83 -9.97 -1.55 -16.16
C SER A 83 -8.52 -1.35 -15.70
N ARG A 84 -7.95 -0.19 -16.00
CA ARG A 84 -6.58 0.20 -15.62
C ARG A 84 -6.67 1.44 -14.76
N THR A 85 -6.15 1.35 -13.53
CA THR A 85 -6.10 2.49 -12.61
C THR A 85 -4.66 2.76 -12.20
N ALA A 86 -4.21 4.00 -12.41
CA ALA A 86 -2.92 4.45 -11.91
C ALA A 86 -3.05 4.82 -10.43
N LEU A 87 -2.30 4.15 -9.58
CA LEU A 87 -2.23 4.39 -8.15
C LEU A 87 -0.98 5.19 -7.82
N MET A 88 -1.15 6.26 -7.04
CA MET A 88 -0.07 7.06 -6.52
C MET A 88 0.82 6.24 -5.59
N GLN A 89 2.13 6.45 -5.68
CA GLN A 89 3.10 5.99 -4.69
C GLN A 89 3.72 7.18 -3.95
N ILE A 90 4.24 6.93 -2.76
CA ILE A 90 5.04 7.87 -1.99
C ILE A 90 6.45 7.33 -1.81
N ALA A 91 7.43 8.24 -1.76
CA ALA A 91 8.82 7.93 -1.49
C ALA A 91 9.22 8.46 -0.12
N GLY A 92 9.99 7.67 0.62
CA GLY A 92 10.70 8.08 1.83
C GLY A 92 12.20 8.05 1.57
N VAL A 93 12.90 9.13 1.89
CA VAL A 93 14.36 9.22 1.72
C VAL A 93 14.99 9.49 3.06
N ALA A 94 15.92 8.63 3.47
CA ALA A 94 16.73 8.81 4.68
C ALA A 94 18.09 8.16 4.51
N LYS A 95 19.16 8.78 5.01
CA LYS A 95 20.55 8.23 4.99
C LYS A 95 20.99 7.78 3.59
N GLY A 96 20.59 8.51 2.54
CA GLY A 96 20.92 8.17 1.15
C GLY A 96 20.14 6.98 0.57
N GLN A 97 19.25 6.35 1.33
CA GLN A 97 18.37 5.29 0.89
C GLN A 97 16.99 5.85 0.50
N ARG A 98 16.42 5.33 -0.58
CA ARG A 98 15.08 5.66 -1.05
C ARG A 98 14.17 4.45 -0.92
N LEU A 99 13.11 4.59 -0.16
CA LEU A 99 12.03 3.63 0.00
C LEU A 99 10.84 4.06 -0.85
N LEU A 100 10.11 3.12 -1.42
CA LEU A 100 8.91 3.38 -2.22
C LEU A 100 7.73 2.59 -1.66
N ALA A 101 6.58 3.23 -1.49
CA ALA A 101 5.41 2.62 -0.90
C ALA A 101 4.14 2.87 -1.72
N LEU A 102 3.32 1.83 -1.85
CA LEU A 102 1.96 1.93 -2.38
C LEU A 102 0.96 2.29 -1.29
N ASN A 103 1.11 1.73 -0.08
CA ASN A 103 0.24 2.04 1.06
C ASN A 103 0.78 3.19 1.90
N ASP A 104 1.92 2.96 2.56
CA ASP A 104 2.43 3.90 3.56
C ASP A 104 3.94 3.79 3.79
N ILE A 105 4.52 4.92 4.21
CA ILE A 105 5.84 5.02 4.83
C ILE A 105 5.60 5.26 6.32
N THR A 106 6.28 4.50 7.16
CA THR A 106 6.12 4.60 8.61
C THR A 106 7.45 4.88 9.29
N LEU A 107 7.45 5.78 10.27
CA LEU A 107 8.52 5.89 11.26
C LEU A 107 8.00 5.23 12.55
N ASN A 108 8.65 4.15 12.97
CA ASN A 108 8.21 3.38 14.14
C ASN A 108 9.30 3.34 15.20
N LYS A 109 8.91 3.35 16.49
CA LYS A 109 9.82 3.07 17.59
C LYS A 109 10.41 1.66 17.45
N VAL A 110 11.63 1.46 17.91
CA VAL A 110 12.27 0.14 18.02
C VAL A 110 11.97 -0.49 19.38
N SER A 111 12.03 0.31 20.43
CA SER A 111 11.84 -0.17 21.80
C SER A 111 10.35 -0.44 22.11
N PRO A 112 9.99 -1.61 22.63
CA PRO A 112 8.63 -1.87 23.08
C PRO A 112 8.24 -1.08 24.33
N VAL A 113 9.22 -0.67 25.15
CA VAL A 113 9.00 0.00 26.45
C VAL A 113 9.23 1.52 26.45
N ALA A 114 9.65 2.08 25.30
CA ALA A 114 9.91 3.52 25.19
C ALA A 114 9.35 4.05 23.88
N GLY A 115 8.76 5.23 23.91
CA GLY A 115 8.35 5.95 22.70
C GLY A 115 9.55 6.52 21.93
N VAL A 116 9.37 6.71 20.64
CA VAL A 116 10.28 7.53 19.82
C VAL A 116 9.90 8.99 19.99
N ARG A 117 10.89 9.90 19.95
CA ARG A 117 10.66 11.33 19.89
C ARG A 117 11.10 11.85 18.54
N TYR A 118 10.28 12.71 17.97
CA TYR A 118 10.54 13.27 16.65
C TYR A 118 9.84 14.60 16.46
N ARG A 119 10.30 15.36 15.48
CA ARG A 119 9.67 16.60 15.02
C ARG A 119 9.24 16.44 13.57
N VAL A 120 8.21 17.17 13.20
CA VAL A 120 7.60 17.13 11.87
C VAL A 120 7.60 18.54 11.27
N TRP A 121 8.01 18.63 10.02
CA TRP A 121 7.87 19.82 9.19
C TRP A 121 7.05 19.47 7.95
N ILE A 122 6.17 20.37 7.57
CA ILE A 122 5.44 20.33 6.30
C ILE A 122 6.07 21.41 5.43
N ASN A 123 6.67 20.99 4.33
CA ASN A 123 7.56 21.82 3.52
C ASN A 123 8.72 22.35 4.38
N GLN A 124 8.75 23.65 4.68
CA GLN A 124 9.79 24.27 5.51
C GLN A 124 9.24 24.73 6.88
N GLU A 125 7.94 24.59 7.11
CA GLU A 125 7.28 25.05 8.32
C GLU A 125 7.18 23.93 9.36
N PRO A 126 7.56 24.18 10.61
CA PRO A 126 7.37 23.21 11.68
C PRO A 126 5.86 23.00 11.93
N TYR A 127 5.42 21.74 11.91
CA TYR A 127 4.02 21.41 12.18
C TYR A 127 3.68 21.47 13.66
N SER A 128 4.60 20.97 14.50
CA SER A 128 4.42 20.96 15.96
C SER A 128 5.77 21.05 16.68
N GLY A 129 5.74 21.08 18.00
CA GLY A 129 6.90 20.84 18.86
C GLY A 129 7.41 19.40 18.72
N GLU A 130 8.14 18.92 19.73
CA GLU A 130 8.55 17.52 19.80
C GLU A 130 7.34 16.63 20.06
N ILE A 131 7.18 15.58 19.27
CA ILE A 131 6.13 14.57 19.41
C ILE A 131 6.73 13.33 20.06
N VAL A 132 6.05 12.76 21.04
CA VAL A 132 6.39 11.50 21.70
C VAL A 132 5.29 10.48 21.40
N GLY A 133 5.67 9.31 20.93
CA GLY A 133 4.68 8.27 20.62
C GLY A 133 5.31 6.98 20.09
N ASP A 134 4.48 6.16 19.47
CA ASP A 134 4.94 4.93 18.81
C ASP A 134 5.47 5.19 17.40
N GLY A 135 5.13 6.36 16.82
CA GLY A 135 5.61 6.80 15.52
C GLY A 135 4.59 7.56 14.70
N VAL A 136 4.86 7.66 13.40
CA VAL A 136 3.99 8.33 12.42
C VAL A 136 3.82 7.48 11.17
N VAL A 137 2.62 7.49 10.62
CA VAL A 137 2.24 6.82 9.36
C VAL A 137 1.94 7.88 8.32
N VAL A 138 2.64 7.84 7.19
CA VAL A 138 2.41 8.68 6.02
C VAL A 138 1.84 7.81 4.93
N ALA A 139 0.57 8.02 4.55
CA ALA A 139 -0.18 7.11 3.71
C ALA A 139 -0.60 7.73 2.37
N THR A 140 -0.70 6.89 1.36
CA THR A 140 -1.38 7.22 0.10
C THR A 140 -2.90 7.11 0.24
N PRO A 141 -3.71 7.60 -0.71
CA PRO A 141 -5.14 7.32 -0.76
C PRO A 141 -5.45 5.81 -0.76
N PHE A 142 -4.66 5.00 -1.44
CA PHE A 142 -4.81 3.55 -1.47
C PHE A 142 -4.55 2.94 -0.07
N GLY A 143 -3.47 3.34 0.59
CA GLY A 143 -3.10 2.91 1.94
C GLY A 143 -3.98 3.51 3.05
N SER A 144 -4.79 4.55 2.75
CA SER A 144 -5.65 5.18 3.75
C SER A 144 -6.60 4.22 4.46
N SER A 145 -6.96 3.11 3.81
CA SER A 145 -7.81 2.06 4.38
C SER A 145 -7.05 1.01 5.22
N ALA A 146 -5.72 1.09 5.27
CA ALA A 146 -4.82 0.17 5.98
C ALA A 146 -4.41 0.70 7.37
N TYR A 147 -3.12 0.94 7.60
CA TYR A 147 -2.60 1.36 8.91
C TYR A 147 -3.10 2.75 9.31
N TYR A 148 -3.17 3.70 8.37
CA TYR A 148 -3.73 5.03 8.61
C TYR A 148 -5.13 4.94 9.24
N ARG A 149 -6.03 4.10 8.68
CA ARG A 149 -7.38 3.93 9.23
C ARG A 149 -7.38 3.32 10.63
N SER A 150 -6.43 2.47 10.97
CA SER A 150 -6.39 1.86 12.29
C SER A 150 -6.16 2.89 13.40
N ILE A 151 -5.45 3.98 13.08
CA ILE A 151 -5.18 5.10 13.97
C ILE A 151 -6.33 6.11 13.96
N THR A 152 -6.72 6.56 12.76
CA THR A 152 -7.60 7.74 12.58
C THR A 152 -9.08 7.41 12.51
N ARG A 153 -9.44 6.14 12.25
CA ARG A 153 -10.81 5.69 11.94
C ARG A 153 -11.41 6.33 10.68
N SER A 154 -10.60 7.01 9.89
CA SER A 154 -11.01 7.68 8.65
C SER A 154 -10.27 7.13 7.43
N VAL A 155 -10.75 7.49 6.25
CA VAL A 155 -10.11 7.23 4.95
C VAL A 155 -10.17 8.51 4.12
N PHE A 156 -9.25 8.67 3.18
CA PHE A 156 -9.22 9.79 2.25
C PHE A 156 -8.97 9.30 0.82
N ARG A 157 -9.26 10.14 -0.17
CA ARG A 157 -9.20 9.77 -1.60
C ARG A 157 -8.15 10.54 -2.39
N ILE A 158 -7.71 11.69 -1.90
CA ILE A 158 -6.74 12.58 -2.54
C ILE A 158 -5.75 13.08 -1.48
N GLY A 159 -4.53 13.39 -1.91
CA GLY A 159 -3.49 13.93 -1.03
C GLY A 159 -2.65 12.85 -0.35
N ILE A 160 -1.94 13.24 0.69
CA ILE A 160 -1.05 12.41 1.51
C ILE A 160 -1.52 12.48 2.95
N GLY A 161 -1.93 11.35 3.52
CA GLY A 161 -2.39 11.28 4.91
C GLY A 161 -1.23 11.16 5.88
N VAL A 162 -1.30 11.86 7.00
CA VAL A 162 -0.35 11.77 8.12
C VAL A 162 -1.12 11.42 9.38
N ALA A 163 -0.75 10.33 10.04
CA ALA A 163 -1.38 9.89 11.29
C ALA A 163 -0.32 9.59 12.35
N PHE A 164 -0.53 10.11 13.54
CA PHE A 164 0.39 9.98 14.68
C PHE A 164 -0.07 8.81 15.56
N ASN A 165 0.81 7.81 15.71
CA ASN A 165 0.47 6.58 16.41
C ASN A 165 0.80 6.71 17.90
N ASN A 166 -0.23 6.57 18.77
CA ASN A 166 -0.10 6.67 20.23
C ASN A 166 0.70 7.92 20.67
N SER A 167 0.44 9.07 20.04
CA SER A 167 1.07 10.32 20.46
C SER A 167 0.58 10.73 21.84
N THR A 168 1.51 11.17 22.71
CA THR A 168 1.18 11.81 23.99
C THR A 168 0.84 13.28 23.82
N GLU A 169 1.22 13.86 22.67
CA GLU A 169 0.94 15.24 22.33
C GLU A 169 -0.42 15.36 21.60
N PRO A 170 -1.14 16.48 21.78
CA PRO A 170 -2.42 16.72 21.12
C PRO A 170 -2.19 17.09 19.65
N VAL A 171 -1.85 16.12 18.82
CA VAL A 171 -1.66 16.29 17.38
C VAL A 171 -2.75 15.58 16.61
N ASP A 172 -3.38 16.30 15.68
CA ASP A 172 -4.40 15.77 14.80
C ASP A 172 -3.79 15.08 13.59
N HIS A 173 -4.48 14.07 13.09
CA HIS A 173 -4.15 13.52 11.77
C HIS A 173 -4.48 14.54 10.67
N LEU A 174 -3.71 14.48 9.58
CA LEU A 174 -3.77 15.43 8.48
C LEU A 174 -3.98 14.72 7.14
N VAL A 175 -4.51 15.47 6.17
CA VAL A 175 -4.40 15.14 4.75
C VAL A 175 -3.76 16.35 4.05
N LEU A 176 -2.55 16.15 3.56
CA LEU A 176 -1.73 17.14 2.90
C LEU A 176 -1.98 17.14 1.39
N SER A 177 -1.58 18.21 0.71
CA SER A 177 -1.52 18.23 -0.75
C SER A 177 -0.48 17.22 -1.27
N GLU A 178 -0.72 16.68 -2.47
CA GLU A 178 0.26 15.82 -3.16
C GLU A 178 1.59 16.53 -3.46
N LYS A 179 1.62 17.85 -3.41
CA LYS A 179 2.83 18.66 -3.64
C LYS A 179 3.64 18.87 -2.37
N ASP A 180 3.05 18.60 -1.21
CA ASP A 180 3.72 18.83 0.06
C ASP A 180 4.80 17.76 0.31
N ARG A 181 5.82 18.17 1.03
CA ARG A 181 6.92 17.32 1.48
C ARG A 181 6.94 17.31 3.00
N LEU A 182 6.91 16.12 3.55
CA LEU A 182 7.00 15.91 4.99
C LEU A 182 8.45 15.61 5.38
N ARG A 183 9.03 16.38 6.30
CA ARG A 183 10.32 16.09 6.90
C ARG A 183 10.13 15.64 8.33
N LEU A 184 10.73 14.49 8.67
CA LEU A 184 10.72 13.87 9.98
C LEU A 184 12.15 13.90 10.54
N VAL A 185 12.33 14.38 11.76
CA VAL A 185 13.64 14.41 12.43
C VAL A 185 13.52 13.65 13.74
N VAL A 186 14.32 12.61 13.92
CA VAL A 186 14.37 11.86 15.17
C VAL A 186 15.13 12.67 16.21
N THR A 187 14.48 13.04 17.31
CA THR A 187 15.11 13.78 18.43
C THR A 187 15.51 12.87 19.57
N ARG A 188 14.91 11.65 19.64
CA ARG A 188 15.33 10.56 20.52
C ARG A 188 14.87 9.23 19.92
N GLY A 189 15.81 8.37 19.54
CA GLY A 189 15.59 7.07 18.92
C GLY A 189 15.98 5.89 19.81
N PRO A 190 16.28 4.75 19.21
CA PRO A 190 16.24 4.53 17.77
C PRO A 190 14.83 4.36 17.20
N ALA A 191 14.69 4.61 15.89
CA ALA A 191 13.47 4.39 15.12
C ALA A 191 13.76 3.58 13.85
N LEU A 192 12.72 3.08 13.20
CA LEU A 192 12.77 2.43 11.89
C LEU A 192 11.88 3.18 10.90
N LEU A 193 12.44 3.56 9.76
CA LEU A 193 11.68 4.01 8.61
C LEU A 193 11.40 2.82 7.70
N CYS A 194 10.13 2.50 7.49
CA CYS A 194 9.69 1.34 6.73
C CYS A 194 8.76 1.77 5.59
N ALA A 195 8.72 0.98 4.51
CA ALA A 195 7.77 1.15 3.41
C ALA A 195 6.90 -0.11 3.27
N ASP A 196 5.59 0.06 3.29
CA ASP A 196 4.63 -1.05 3.14
C ASP A 196 4.99 -2.25 4.05
N ASN A 197 5.08 -3.44 3.45
CA ASN A 197 5.54 -4.68 4.09
C ASN A 197 6.96 -5.08 3.64
N ALA A 198 7.78 -4.12 3.20
CA ALA A 198 9.16 -4.42 2.81
C ALA A 198 9.95 -4.96 4.01
N PRO A 199 10.79 -5.99 3.80
CA PRO A 199 11.61 -6.56 4.88
C PRO A 199 12.71 -5.60 5.33
N ASP A 200 13.15 -4.72 4.43
CA ASP A 200 14.24 -3.79 4.69
C ASP A 200 13.67 -2.49 5.29
N ALA A 201 14.29 -2.05 6.37
CA ALA A 201 13.99 -0.83 7.06
C ALA A 201 15.24 0.01 7.25
N VAL A 202 15.11 1.33 7.18
CA VAL A 202 16.22 2.25 7.47
C VAL A 202 16.24 2.56 8.96
N LYS A 203 17.30 2.14 9.66
CA LYS A 203 17.47 2.49 11.06
C LYS A 203 17.83 3.96 11.21
N MET A 204 17.04 4.67 12.02
CA MET A 204 17.17 6.09 12.31
C MET A 204 17.63 6.29 13.75
N GLU A 205 18.69 7.04 13.94
CA GLU A 205 19.22 7.43 15.25
C GLU A 205 18.84 8.90 15.54
N GLU A 206 19.17 9.37 16.74
CA GLU A 206 19.02 10.77 17.10
C GLU A 206 19.75 11.70 16.13
N GLY A 207 19.07 12.72 15.62
CA GLY A 207 19.59 13.65 14.61
C GLY A 207 19.35 13.21 13.15
N ASP A 208 18.99 11.93 12.91
CA ASP A 208 18.68 11.49 11.55
C ASP A 208 17.37 12.09 11.04
N GLU A 209 17.36 12.38 9.73
CA GLU A 209 16.21 12.95 9.04
C GLU A 209 15.68 12.03 7.96
N ALA A 210 14.36 12.04 7.78
CA ALA A 210 13.68 11.44 6.64
C ALA A 210 12.79 12.47 5.95
N THR A 211 12.70 12.41 4.62
CA THR A 211 11.75 13.19 3.85
C THR A 211 10.79 12.26 3.14
N VAL A 212 9.48 12.50 3.29
CA VAL A 212 8.42 11.74 2.61
C VAL A 212 7.65 12.66 1.67
N PHE A 213 7.41 12.19 0.45
CA PHE A 213 6.76 12.96 -0.60
C PHE A 213 6.13 12.04 -1.66
N LYS A 214 5.26 12.60 -2.51
CA LYS A 214 4.71 11.88 -3.67
C LYS A 214 5.85 11.47 -4.60
N ALA A 215 5.89 10.19 -4.94
CA ALA A 215 6.84 9.67 -5.92
C ALA A 215 6.39 9.98 -7.36
N ASP A 216 7.34 10.01 -8.29
CA ASP A 216 7.03 10.10 -9.72
C ASP A 216 6.49 8.77 -10.26
N GLU A 217 6.85 7.66 -9.61
CA GLU A 217 6.39 6.33 -9.95
C GLU A 217 4.92 6.13 -9.58
N THR A 218 4.25 5.33 -10.38
CA THR A 218 2.87 4.90 -10.16
C THR A 218 2.76 3.39 -10.34
N THR A 219 1.79 2.80 -9.67
CA THR A 219 1.42 1.40 -9.87
C THR A 219 0.16 1.33 -10.72
N ILE A 220 0.19 0.59 -11.84
CA ILE A 220 -1.01 0.28 -12.61
C ILE A 220 -1.68 -0.95 -12.00
N LEU A 221 -2.87 -0.75 -11.45
CA LEU A 221 -3.71 -1.84 -10.98
C LEU A 221 -4.75 -2.18 -12.06
N LEU A 222 -4.81 -3.46 -12.40
CA LEU A 222 -5.81 -4.04 -13.30
C LEU A 222 -6.94 -4.62 -12.47
N ALA A 223 -8.15 -4.44 -12.93
CA ALA A 223 -9.34 -5.01 -12.31
C ALA A 223 -10.35 -5.44 -13.36
N GLY A 224 -11.03 -6.56 -13.13
CA GLY A 224 -12.23 -6.90 -13.88
C GLY A 224 -13.35 -5.89 -13.61
N GLU A 225 -14.44 -5.95 -14.40
CA GLU A 225 -15.57 -5.03 -14.29
C GLU A 225 -16.19 -4.97 -12.88
N THR A 226 -15.95 -5.96 -12.07
CA THR A 226 -16.56 -6.13 -10.75
C THR A 226 -15.56 -6.32 -9.62
N LEU A 227 -14.67 -5.35 -9.39
CA LEU A 227 -13.94 -5.29 -8.10
C LEU A 227 -14.90 -5.26 -6.90
N PHE A 228 -16.17 -4.95 -7.14
CA PHE A 228 -17.26 -4.83 -6.16
C PHE A 228 -18.54 -5.47 -6.66
N CYS A 229 -18.71 -6.74 -6.40
CA CYS A 229 -20.03 -7.29 -6.54
C CYS A 229 -20.89 -6.99 -5.30
N ASN A 230 -22.22 -6.88 -5.51
CA ASN A 230 -23.16 -6.68 -4.40
C ASN A 230 -23.12 -7.81 -3.36
N GLN A 231 -22.68 -9.01 -3.74
CA GLN A 231 -22.57 -10.17 -2.86
C GLN A 231 -21.35 -10.10 -1.91
N CYS A 232 -20.32 -9.31 -2.26
CA CYS A 232 -19.13 -9.10 -1.44
C CYS A 232 -19.27 -7.94 -0.46
N ARG A 233 -20.45 -7.36 -0.32
CA ARG A 233 -20.73 -6.32 0.68
C ARG A 233 -20.95 -6.96 2.07
N ARG A 234 -20.46 -6.29 3.10
CA ARG A 234 -20.81 -6.65 4.47
C ARG A 234 -22.29 -6.38 4.73
N PRO A 235 -22.89 -6.99 5.77
CA PRO A 235 -24.28 -6.73 6.17
C PRO A 235 -24.58 -5.24 6.45
N ASP A 236 -23.55 -4.45 6.78
CA ASP A 236 -23.60 -2.99 6.97
C ASP A 236 -23.51 -2.18 5.67
N GLY A 237 -23.54 -2.84 4.51
CA GLY A 237 -23.43 -2.19 3.19
C GLY A 237 -22.01 -1.78 2.80
N THR A 238 -21.01 -2.00 3.66
CA THR A 238 -19.61 -1.70 3.32
C THR A 238 -19.03 -2.80 2.42
N PRO A 239 -18.22 -2.46 1.41
CA PRO A 239 -17.51 -3.46 0.62
C PRO A 239 -16.62 -4.32 1.53
N PHE A 240 -16.68 -5.64 1.38
CA PHE A 240 -15.81 -6.57 2.11
C PHE A 240 -14.33 -6.36 1.74
N ASN A 241 -14.11 -5.64 0.67
CA ASN A 241 -12.81 -5.49 0.01
C ASN A 241 -12.18 -4.13 0.33
N ARG A 242 -11.04 -4.13 1.05
CA ARG A 242 -10.25 -2.90 1.32
C ARG A 242 -9.77 -2.22 0.03
N LEU A 243 -9.42 -3.02 -0.99
CA LEU A 243 -8.96 -2.49 -2.28
C LEU A 243 -10.03 -1.68 -3.00
N GLY A 244 -11.25 -1.92 -2.71
CA GLY A 244 -12.37 -1.38 -3.45
C GLY A 244 -13.04 -0.15 -2.92
N GLY A 245 -12.84 0.26 -1.71
CA GLY A 245 -13.46 1.49 -1.20
C GLY A 245 -12.97 2.77 -1.88
N LEU A 246 -11.87 2.69 -2.62
CA LEU A 246 -11.21 3.83 -3.24
C LEU A 246 -11.41 3.95 -4.76
N MET A 247 -11.92 2.90 -5.42
CA MET A 247 -11.92 2.81 -6.89
C MET A 247 -13.29 3.02 -7.56
N SER A 248 -14.36 3.28 -6.79
CA SER A 248 -15.69 3.57 -7.33
C SER A 248 -15.99 5.06 -7.27
N LEU A 249 -15.39 5.83 -8.15
CA LEU A 249 -15.86 7.14 -8.65
C LEU A 249 -15.49 7.27 -10.12
#